data_2cec26e70cfb214442ee605f9f1dd5de
#
_entry.id   2cec26e70cfb214442ee605f9f1dd5de
#
_cell.length_a   1.000
_cell.length_b   1.000
_cell.length_c   1.000
_cell.angle_alpha   90.00
_cell.angle_beta   90.00
_cell.angle_gamma   90.00
#
_symmetry.space_group_name_H-M   'P 1'
#
loop_
_entity.id
_entity.type
_entity.pdbx_description
1 polymer ?
#
loop_
_entity_poly.entity_id
_entity_poly.type
_entity_poly.pdbx_seq_one_letter_code
_entity_poly.pdbx_strand_id
1 'polypeptide(L)'
;MLKSFIKNFFSKEKNDFETLEGIQNIPIPKYKPLQGMGSPVNNIEYILQRKATEHKKNGRMDLAIACLRKANEIFPHSNFSWPEKDYMRLVEYLKADRQFDEARKEEQKIKELFAKFDKEREEYDAKINREVYGNTDIV
;
A
#
# COMPACT_ATOMS: atom_id res chain seq x y z
N MET A 1 19.76 19.37 -25.37
CA MET A 1 18.36 18.96 -25.39
C MET A 1 18.10 17.66 -24.61
N LEU A 2 18.86 16.61 -24.84
CA LEU A 2 18.69 15.36 -24.13
C LEU A 2 18.92 15.49 -22.61
N LYS A 3 19.92 16.26 -22.22
CA LYS A 3 20.21 16.53 -20.81
C LYS A 3 19.10 17.31 -20.09
N SER A 4 18.45 18.25 -20.77
CA SER A 4 17.33 19.02 -20.21
C SER A 4 16.08 18.14 -20.06
N PHE A 5 15.82 17.23 -20.99
CA PHE A 5 14.72 16.29 -20.94
C PHE A 5 14.89 15.31 -19.76
N ILE A 6 16.06 14.73 -19.60
CA ILE A 6 16.39 13.82 -18.51
C ILE A 6 16.29 14.54 -17.15
N LYS A 7 16.82 15.76 -17.06
CA LYS A 7 16.76 16.57 -15.86
C LYS A 7 15.31 16.89 -15.45
N ASN A 8 14.46 17.23 -16.42
CA ASN A 8 13.05 17.50 -16.18
C ASN A 8 12.28 16.25 -15.76
N PHE A 9 12.60 15.11 -16.34
CA PHE A 9 12.00 13.83 -15.98
C PHE A 9 12.32 13.46 -14.53
N PHE A 10 13.58 13.51 -14.11
CA PHE A 10 13.99 13.22 -12.74
C PHE A 10 13.46 14.25 -11.74
N SER A 11 13.41 15.51 -12.14
CA SER A 11 12.84 16.59 -11.34
C SER A 11 11.35 16.38 -11.09
N LYS A 12 10.61 15.90 -12.10
CA LYS A 12 9.18 15.59 -12.01
C LYS A 12 8.93 14.39 -11.11
N GLU A 13 9.69 13.30 -11.23
CA GLU A 13 9.62 12.15 -10.33
C GLU A 13 9.90 12.55 -8.88
N LYS A 14 10.93 13.36 -8.67
CA LYS A 14 11.31 13.85 -7.36
C LYS A 14 10.21 14.70 -6.72
N ASN A 15 9.52 15.53 -7.53
CA ASN A 15 8.41 16.36 -7.08
C ASN A 15 7.16 15.55 -6.73
N ASP A 16 6.95 14.38 -7.38
CA ASP A 16 5.79 13.54 -7.11
C ASP A 16 5.77 13.01 -5.66
N PHE A 17 6.93 12.88 -5.02
CA PHE A 17 7.01 12.40 -3.64
C PHE A 17 7.23 13.52 -2.61
N GLU A 18 7.47 14.75 -3.07
CA GLU A 18 7.89 15.87 -2.21
C GLU A 18 6.81 16.93 -2.02
N THR A 19 5.64 16.78 -2.66
CA THR A 19 4.53 17.72 -2.52
C THR A 19 3.22 16.95 -2.29
N LEU A 20 2.27 17.59 -1.61
CA LEU A 20 0.93 17.02 -1.41
C LEU A 20 0.24 16.73 -2.73
N GLU A 21 0.29 17.68 -3.66
CA GLU A 21 -0.31 17.51 -4.99
C GLU A 21 0.32 16.36 -5.75
N GLY A 22 1.66 16.28 -5.77
CA GLY A 22 2.37 15.21 -6.44
C GLY A 22 2.01 13.85 -5.90
N ILE A 23 1.96 13.68 -4.57
CA ILE A 23 1.61 12.43 -3.92
C ILE A 23 0.16 12.03 -4.23
N GLN A 24 -0.78 12.98 -4.12
CA GLN A 24 -2.20 12.73 -4.38
C GLN A 24 -2.47 12.32 -5.82
N ASN A 25 -1.69 12.83 -6.75
CA ASN A 25 -1.85 12.57 -8.19
C ASN A 25 -1.13 11.31 -8.67
N ILE A 26 -0.43 10.59 -7.82
CA ILE A 26 0.20 9.31 -8.20
C ILE A 26 -0.90 8.34 -8.59
N PRO A 27 -0.88 7.79 -9.82
CA PRO A 27 -1.90 6.84 -10.27
C PRO A 27 -1.71 5.48 -9.59
N ILE A 28 -2.79 4.72 -9.47
CA ILE A 28 -2.71 3.34 -9.01
C ILE A 28 -2.02 2.51 -10.09
N PRO A 29 -0.84 1.94 -9.81
CA PRO A 29 -0.12 1.17 -10.82
C PRO A 29 -0.78 -0.18 -11.10
N LYS A 30 -0.56 -0.68 -12.30
CA LYS A 30 -0.95 -2.04 -12.67
C LYS A 30 0.30 -2.89 -12.71
N TYR A 31 0.45 -3.74 -11.71
CA TYR A 31 1.61 -4.60 -11.61
C TYR A 31 1.35 -5.95 -12.25
N LYS A 32 2.39 -6.49 -12.87
CA LYS A 32 2.40 -7.90 -13.28
C LYS A 32 2.67 -8.77 -12.04
N PRO A 33 2.14 -10.00 -12.00
CA PRO A 33 2.45 -10.89 -10.89
C PRO A 33 3.95 -11.06 -10.71
N LEU A 34 4.40 -11.10 -9.45
CA LEU A 34 5.79 -11.40 -9.12
C LEU A 34 6.09 -12.86 -9.48
N GLN A 35 7.26 -13.08 -10.09
CA GLN A 35 7.73 -14.42 -10.42
C GLN A 35 8.76 -14.84 -9.38
N GLY A 36 8.55 -16.03 -8.80
CA GLY A 36 9.47 -16.59 -7.81
C GLY A 36 9.50 -15.78 -6.52
N MET A 37 10.70 -15.54 -5.99
CA MET A 37 10.93 -14.83 -4.73
C MET A 37 11.13 -13.32 -4.94
N GLY A 38 10.37 -12.72 -5.85
CA GLY A 38 10.47 -11.30 -6.15
C GLY A 38 10.21 -10.40 -4.95
N SER A 39 10.90 -9.27 -4.90
CA SER A 39 10.80 -8.28 -3.83
C SER A 39 10.02 -7.05 -4.32
N PRO A 40 9.17 -6.44 -3.46
CA PRO A 40 8.41 -5.25 -3.84
C PRO A 40 9.22 -3.94 -3.74
N VAL A 41 10.54 -3.99 -3.57
CA VAL A 41 11.38 -2.81 -3.31
C VAL A 41 11.31 -1.71 -4.38
N ASN A 42 10.96 -2.07 -5.61
CA ASN A 42 10.81 -1.13 -6.70
C ASN A 42 9.37 -0.65 -6.89
N ASN A 43 8.44 -1.19 -6.12
CA ASN A 43 7.04 -0.79 -6.19
C ASN A 43 6.85 0.61 -5.59
N ILE A 44 5.93 1.38 -6.17
CA ILE A 44 5.65 2.75 -5.72
C ILE A 44 5.21 2.79 -4.27
N GLU A 45 4.36 1.83 -3.82
CA GLU A 45 3.89 1.77 -2.45
C GLU A 45 5.03 1.51 -1.44
N TYR A 46 6.07 0.81 -1.85
CA TYR A 46 7.26 0.63 -1.02
C TYR A 46 8.04 1.95 -0.91
N ILE A 47 8.24 2.62 -2.05
CA ILE A 47 8.93 3.92 -2.10
C ILE A 47 8.17 4.95 -1.25
N LEU A 48 6.85 4.99 -1.33
CA LEU A 48 6.00 5.88 -0.52
C LEU A 48 6.18 5.65 0.97
N GLN A 49 6.29 4.40 1.40
CA GLN A 49 6.54 4.09 2.81
C GLN A 49 7.89 4.60 3.29
N ARG A 50 8.92 4.47 2.46
CA ARG A 50 10.26 5.01 2.78
C ARG A 50 10.24 6.53 2.81
N LYS A 51 9.56 7.15 1.87
CA LYS A 51 9.40 8.61 1.83
C LYS A 51 8.64 9.13 3.05
N ALA A 52 7.64 8.39 3.51
CA ALA A 52 6.92 8.74 4.74
C ALA A 52 7.87 8.82 5.94
N THR A 53 8.77 7.86 6.07
CA THR A 53 9.79 7.86 7.13
C THR A 53 10.71 9.08 7.03
N GLU A 54 11.18 9.41 5.82
CA GLU A 54 12.03 10.57 5.59
C GLU A 54 11.30 11.88 5.93
N HIS A 55 10.06 12.04 5.45
CA HIS A 55 9.27 13.25 5.72
C HIS A 55 9.00 13.44 7.20
N LYS A 56 8.71 12.37 7.91
CA LYS A 56 8.54 12.43 9.37
C LYS A 56 9.80 12.92 10.06
N LYS A 57 10.96 12.40 9.68
CA LYS A 57 12.25 12.84 10.21
C LYS A 57 12.53 14.31 9.95
N ASN A 58 12.05 14.81 8.81
CA ASN A 58 12.24 16.20 8.39
C ASN A 58 11.15 17.14 8.92
N GLY A 59 10.31 16.68 9.83
CA GLY A 59 9.25 17.49 10.42
C GLY A 59 8.07 17.77 9.48
N ARG A 60 7.93 17.00 8.41
CA ARG A 60 6.86 17.16 7.42
C ARG A 60 5.85 16.01 7.58
N MET A 61 5.13 16.04 8.70
CA MET A 61 4.12 15.03 8.99
C MET A 61 2.98 15.03 7.97
N ASP A 62 2.65 16.18 7.41
CA ASP A 62 1.65 16.33 6.34
C ASP A 62 2.00 15.48 5.11
N LEU A 63 3.24 15.56 4.66
CA LEU A 63 3.74 14.76 3.52
C LEU A 63 3.86 13.27 3.90
N ALA A 64 4.29 12.99 5.12
CA ALA A 64 4.40 11.62 5.60
C ALA A 64 3.04 10.91 5.58
N ILE A 65 2.01 11.57 6.10
CA ILE A 65 0.64 11.04 6.12
C ILE A 65 0.11 10.88 4.68
N ALA A 66 0.34 11.87 3.81
CA ALA A 66 -0.08 11.78 2.42
C ALA A 66 0.56 10.57 1.71
N CYS A 67 1.85 10.32 1.94
CA CYS A 67 2.55 9.16 1.40
C CYS A 67 1.93 7.84 1.88
N LEU A 68 1.61 7.74 3.16
CA LEU A 68 0.99 6.52 3.71
C LEU A 68 -0.45 6.33 3.23
N ARG A 69 -1.22 7.41 3.07
CA ARG A 69 -2.56 7.32 2.48
C ARG A 69 -2.50 6.78 1.05
N LYS A 70 -1.58 7.28 0.25
CA LYS A 70 -1.41 6.80 -1.13
C LYS A 70 -0.94 5.35 -1.15
N ALA A 71 -0.01 4.98 -0.28
CA ALA A 71 0.45 3.60 -0.17
C ALA A 71 -0.71 2.66 0.15
N ASN A 72 -1.57 3.03 1.12
CA ASN A 72 -2.73 2.23 1.50
C ASN A 72 -3.75 2.09 0.35
N GLU A 73 -3.89 3.10 -0.50
CA GLU A 73 -4.72 3.00 -1.71
C GLU A 73 -4.15 1.99 -2.72
N ILE A 74 -2.82 1.92 -2.83
CA ILE A 74 -2.13 1.07 -3.79
C ILE A 74 -2.04 -0.39 -3.32
N PHE A 75 -1.89 -0.62 -2.01
CA PHE A 75 -1.66 -1.95 -1.45
C PHE A 75 -2.61 -3.04 -1.98
N PRO A 76 -3.94 -2.81 -2.06
CA PRO A 76 -4.85 -3.84 -2.57
C PRO A 76 -4.65 -4.19 -4.04
N HIS A 77 -3.99 -3.31 -4.79
CA HIS A 77 -3.71 -3.49 -6.23
C HIS A 77 -2.29 -3.98 -6.49
N SER A 78 -1.52 -4.21 -5.44
CA SER A 78 -0.12 -4.61 -5.56
C SER A 78 0.01 -6.07 -5.99
N ASN A 79 1.15 -6.40 -6.57
CA ASN A 79 1.58 -7.77 -6.83
C ASN A 79 2.23 -8.44 -5.61
N PHE A 80 2.23 -7.74 -4.48
CA PHE A 80 2.74 -8.23 -3.19
C PHE A 80 1.62 -8.14 -2.16
N SER A 81 1.50 -9.16 -1.31
CA SER A 81 0.49 -9.17 -0.25
C SER A 81 1.00 -8.42 0.97
N TRP A 82 0.64 -7.15 1.05
CA TRP A 82 1.08 -6.30 2.16
C TRP A 82 0.36 -6.68 3.45
N PRO A 83 1.10 -6.91 4.55
CA PRO A 83 0.49 -7.26 5.83
C PRO A 83 -0.23 -6.07 6.47
N GLU A 84 -1.16 -6.36 7.37
CA GLU A 84 -1.96 -5.36 8.08
C GLU A 84 -1.12 -4.30 8.78
N LYS A 85 0.02 -4.69 9.34
CA LYS A 85 0.93 -3.76 10.02
C LYS A 85 1.40 -2.61 9.14
N ASP A 86 1.56 -2.85 7.83
CA ASP A 86 1.98 -1.80 6.91
C ASP A 86 0.84 -0.80 6.66
N TYR A 87 -0.39 -1.28 6.54
CA TYR A 87 -1.58 -0.42 6.47
C TYR A 87 -1.73 0.42 7.75
N MET A 88 -1.45 -0.17 8.91
CA MET A 88 -1.64 0.47 10.22
C MET A 88 -0.64 1.59 10.50
N ARG A 89 0.44 1.71 9.74
CA ARG A 89 1.38 2.83 9.86
C ARG A 89 0.67 4.17 9.69
N LEU A 90 -0.30 4.25 8.77
CA LEU A 90 -1.12 5.46 8.59
C LEU A 90 -1.86 5.83 9.87
N VAL A 91 -2.45 4.84 10.53
CA VAL A 91 -3.17 5.05 11.80
C VAL A 91 -2.23 5.61 12.87
N GLU A 92 -1.04 5.04 12.98
CA GLU A 92 -0.02 5.48 13.95
C GLU A 92 0.42 6.92 13.68
N TYR A 93 0.64 7.28 12.42
CA TYR A 93 1.05 8.63 12.04
C TYR A 93 -0.07 9.65 12.28
N LEU A 94 -1.32 9.28 11.99
CA LEU A 94 -2.49 10.12 12.29
C LEU A 94 -2.61 10.37 13.79
N LYS A 95 -2.43 9.36 14.62
CA LYS A 95 -2.42 9.51 16.09
C LYS A 95 -1.30 10.42 16.55
N ALA A 96 -0.10 10.25 16.00
CA ALA A 96 1.05 11.10 16.33
C ALA A 96 0.79 12.56 15.96
N ASP A 97 0.02 12.81 14.91
CA ASP A 97 -0.38 14.15 14.47
C ASP A 97 -1.67 14.64 15.14
N ARG A 98 -2.16 13.92 16.15
CA ARG A 98 -3.39 14.22 16.89
C ARG A 98 -4.66 14.24 16.06
N GLN A 99 -4.66 13.57 14.93
CA GLN A 99 -5.84 13.38 14.07
C GLN A 99 -6.58 12.10 14.51
N PHE A 100 -7.12 12.10 15.71
CA PHE A 100 -7.67 10.89 16.33
C PHE A 100 -8.95 10.38 15.64
N ASP A 101 -9.80 11.26 15.15
CA ASP A 101 -11.01 10.86 14.44
C ASP A 101 -10.66 10.20 13.10
N GLU A 102 -9.72 10.78 12.37
CA GLU A 102 -9.22 10.20 11.12
C GLU A 102 -8.52 8.86 11.38
N ALA A 103 -7.76 8.77 12.46
CA ALA A 103 -7.10 7.51 12.85
C ALA A 103 -8.12 6.40 13.10
N ARG A 104 -9.20 6.69 13.80
CA ARG A 104 -10.28 5.71 14.07
C ARG A 104 -10.96 5.25 12.79
N LYS A 105 -11.26 6.19 11.88
CA LYS A 105 -11.88 5.87 10.59
C LYS A 105 -10.99 4.96 9.76
N GLU A 106 -9.70 5.28 9.68
CA GLU A 106 -8.74 4.47 8.94
C GLU A 106 -8.56 3.08 9.57
N GLU A 107 -8.47 3.00 10.89
CA GLU A 107 -8.36 1.72 11.59
C GLU A 107 -9.57 0.83 11.30
N GLN A 108 -10.78 1.38 11.37
CA GLN A 108 -12.01 0.65 11.07
C GLN A 108 -12.02 0.15 9.63
N LYS A 109 -11.64 1.00 8.70
CA LYS A 109 -11.54 0.69 7.27
C LYS A 109 -10.56 -0.45 7.01
N ILE A 110 -9.40 -0.41 7.66
CA ILE A 110 -8.37 -1.45 7.54
C ILE A 110 -8.87 -2.78 8.11
N LYS A 111 -9.50 -2.75 9.27
CA LYS A 111 -10.07 -3.96 9.89
C LYS A 111 -11.15 -4.61 9.03
N GLU A 112 -12.01 -3.79 8.43
CA GLU A 112 -13.04 -4.27 7.50
C GLU A 112 -12.41 -4.90 6.25
N LEU A 113 -11.36 -4.28 5.72
CA LEU A 113 -10.64 -4.80 4.55
C LEU A 113 -10.01 -6.17 4.85
N PHE A 114 -9.35 -6.31 5.99
CA PHE A 114 -8.71 -7.58 6.36
C PHE A 114 -9.72 -8.65 6.74
N ALA A 115 -10.85 -8.30 7.32
CA ALA A 115 -11.95 -9.24 7.53
C ALA A 115 -12.48 -9.78 6.19
N LYS A 116 -12.58 -8.91 5.18
CA LYS A 116 -12.96 -9.32 3.82
C LYS A 116 -11.92 -10.27 3.21
N PHE A 117 -10.63 -9.97 3.36
CA PHE A 117 -9.56 -10.86 2.87
C PHE A 117 -9.62 -12.23 3.53
N ASP A 118 -9.85 -12.28 4.84
CA ASP A 118 -9.95 -13.53 5.59
C ASP A 118 -11.15 -14.36 5.10
N LYS A 119 -12.28 -13.72 4.87
CA LYS A 119 -13.47 -14.38 4.34
C LYS A 119 -13.23 -14.95 2.94
N GLU A 120 -12.59 -14.18 2.06
CA GLU A 120 -12.24 -14.63 0.71
C GLU A 120 -11.28 -15.83 0.76
N ARG A 121 -10.33 -15.82 1.68
CA ARG A 121 -9.40 -16.94 1.89
C ARG A 121 -10.14 -18.19 2.37
N GLU A 122 -11.04 -18.05 3.32
CA GLU A 122 -11.86 -19.15 3.83
C GLU A 122 -12.71 -19.77 2.71
N GLU A 123 -13.33 -18.94 1.89
CA GLU A 123 -14.13 -19.38 0.75
C GLU A 123 -13.27 -20.11 -0.29
N TYR A 124 -12.08 -19.59 -0.56
CA TYR A 124 -11.12 -20.22 -1.46
C TYR A 124 -10.68 -21.57 -0.94
N ASP A 125 -10.30 -21.67 0.33
CA ASP A 125 -9.87 -22.90 0.98
C ASP A 125 -10.99 -23.93 0.99
N ALA A 126 -12.22 -23.53 1.26
CA ALA A 126 -13.39 -24.41 1.20
C ALA A 126 -13.63 -24.93 -0.21
N LYS A 127 -13.44 -24.10 -1.24
CA LYS A 127 -13.54 -24.51 -2.64
C LYS A 127 -12.46 -25.51 -3.01
N ILE A 128 -11.22 -25.26 -2.62
CA ILE A 128 -10.10 -26.19 -2.86
C ILE A 128 -10.36 -27.53 -2.17
N ASN A 129 -10.81 -27.51 -0.93
CA ASN A 129 -11.13 -28.75 -0.19
C ASN A 129 -12.23 -29.55 -0.89
N ARG A 130 -13.26 -28.89 -1.41
CA ARG A 130 -14.31 -29.57 -2.16
C ARG A 130 -13.80 -30.15 -3.48
N GLU A 131 -12.94 -29.43 -4.21
CA GLU A 131 -12.41 -29.90 -5.50
C GLU A 131 -11.35 -30.99 -5.34
N VAL A 132 -10.50 -30.89 -4.32
CA VAL A 132 -9.36 -31.80 -4.12
C VAL A 132 -9.75 -33.01 -3.27
N TYR A 133 -10.53 -32.80 -2.19
CA TYR A 133 -10.84 -33.83 -1.20
C TYR A 133 -12.30 -34.26 -1.19
N GLY A 134 -13.16 -33.63 -1.98
CA GLY A 134 -14.58 -33.94 -2.00
C GLY A 134 -14.93 -35.38 -2.38
N ASN A 135 -14.07 -36.05 -3.13
CA ASN A 135 -14.27 -37.42 -3.56
C ASN A 135 -13.79 -38.46 -2.52
N THR A 136 -13.06 -38.03 -1.50
CA THR A 136 -12.57 -38.97 -0.46
C THR A 136 -13.63 -39.28 0.60
N ASP A 137 -14.64 -38.47 0.74
CA ASP A 137 -15.74 -38.67 1.68
C ASP A 137 -16.82 -39.62 1.16
N ILE A 138 -16.71 -40.07 -0.09
CA ILE A 138 -17.67 -40.93 -0.74
C ILE A 138 -17.30 -42.41 -0.58
N VAL A 139 -16.15 -42.68 -0.07
CA VAL A 139 -15.70 -44.05 0.22
C VAL A 139 -16.25 -44.59 1.57
#